data_357e8e39ccb8ea2951ede44857287044
#
_entry.id   357e8e39ccb8ea2951ede44857287044
#
_cell.length_a   1.000
_cell.length_b   1.000
_cell.length_c   1.000
_cell.angle_alpha   90.00
_cell.angle_beta   90.00
_cell.angle_gamma   90.00
#
_symmetry.space_group_name_H-M   'P 1'
#
loop_
_entity.id
_entity.type
_entity.pdbx_description
1 polymer ?
#
loop_
_entity_poly.entity_id
_entity_poly.type
_entity_poly.pdbx_seq_one_letter_code
_entity_poly.pdbx_strand_id
1 'polypeptide(L)'
;MNTVDWTPETLVADIEDLVTLPEVALRIASMVDDPTSSAAAIGREICNDAALTARLLRVANSPAFGQDGKIATVSRAITVLGVRQVRDLTVGITAIRTFDGIANELVTMESFWRQSVLCALAAGHIAARRQGGRNESPFVAGLLHDIGQLVLFNRAPELARQALLMSIYAADEPGLYRCEREVMGFDHGIVGVRLAQKWGLPRVLQECIQFHHEPSEAKEYPIEVATIHMADTVAVLAEIGSTDLRDGPAISPMALRALKLDHATLAEIVLQTQESAEGMLPLLTGAPMAVPALAAVQVL
;
A
#
# COMPACT_ATOMS: atom_id res chain seq x y z
N MET A 1 34.80 2.17 -12.57
CA MET A 1 33.35 2.11 -12.37
C MET A 1 32.99 3.26 -11.45
N ASN A 2 32.27 4.28 -11.92
CA ASN A 2 31.74 5.31 -11.01
C ASN A 2 30.71 4.62 -10.11
N THR A 3 31.05 4.37 -8.86
CA THR A 3 30.07 3.96 -7.86
C THR A 3 29.17 5.15 -7.61
N VAL A 4 27.94 5.09 -8.12
CA VAL A 4 26.91 6.07 -7.76
C VAL A 4 26.66 5.88 -6.27
N ASP A 5 26.89 6.92 -5.49
CA ASP A 5 26.61 6.90 -4.05
C ASP A 5 25.10 7.14 -3.88
N TRP A 6 24.35 6.04 -3.82
CA TRP A 6 22.90 6.08 -3.71
C TRP A 6 22.48 6.51 -2.30
N THR A 7 21.66 7.55 -2.23
CA THR A 7 20.94 7.95 -1.02
C THR A 7 19.44 7.94 -1.28
N PRO A 8 18.59 7.87 -0.25
CA PRO A 8 17.14 7.96 -0.44
C PRO A 8 16.72 9.22 -1.22
N GLU A 9 17.41 10.34 -0.99
CA GLU A 9 17.18 11.60 -1.68
C GLU A 9 17.53 11.53 -3.17
N THR A 10 18.71 10.97 -3.52
CA THR A 10 19.12 10.85 -4.93
C THR A 10 18.28 9.85 -5.70
N LEU A 11 17.81 8.78 -5.04
CA LEU A 11 16.89 7.82 -5.65
C LEU A 11 15.57 8.46 -6.06
N VAL A 12 15.09 9.44 -5.29
CA VAL A 12 13.80 10.10 -5.52
C VAL A 12 13.94 11.41 -6.30
N ALA A 13 15.15 12.04 -6.33
CA ALA A 13 15.37 13.34 -6.98
C ALA A 13 15.01 13.32 -8.48
N ASP A 14 15.57 12.37 -9.22
CA ASP A 14 15.43 12.26 -10.68
C ASP A 14 14.28 11.34 -11.12
N ILE A 15 13.35 11.06 -10.21
CA ILE A 15 12.23 10.14 -10.49
C ILE A 15 11.12 10.80 -11.31
N GLU A 16 11.24 12.12 -11.58
CA GLU A 16 10.22 12.90 -12.31
C GLU A 16 9.96 12.37 -13.71
N ASP A 17 11.00 11.85 -14.37
CA ASP A 17 10.86 11.25 -15.71
C ASP A 17 10.21 9.86 -15.67
N LEU A 18 10.17 9.20 -14.51
CA LEU A 18 9.70 7.82 -14.36
C LEU A 18 8.40 7.70 -13.55
N VAL A 19 8.24 8.51 -12.48
CA VAL A 19 7.15 8.30 -11.51
C VAL A 19 6.64 9.62 -10.94
N THR A 20 5.96 10.41 -11.77
CA THR A 20 5.23 11.59 -11.29
C THR A 20 3.76 11.23 -11.14
N LEU A 21 3.20 11.45 -9.94
CA LEU A 21 1.73 11.40 -9.83
C LEU A 21 1.13 12.41 -10.80
N PRO A 22 0.14 12.00 -11.62
CA PRO A 22 -0.55 12.92 -12.50
C PRO A 22 -1.03 14.16 -11.75
N GLU A 23 -0.92 15.30 -12.41
CA GLU A 23 -1.26 16.62 -11.84
C GLU A 23 -2.63 16.63 -11.16
N VAL A 24 -3.59 15.87 -11.72
CA VAL A 24 -4.94 15.73 -11.16
C VAL A 24 -4.91 15.15 -9.73
N ALA A 25 -4.08 14.16 -9.45
CA ALA A 25 -4.00 13.56 -8.11
C ALA A 25 -3.34 14.50 -7.10
N LEU A 26 -2.26 15.18 -7.51
CA LEU A 26 -1.59 16.19 -6.69
C LEU A 26 -2.52 17.37 -6.38
N ARG A 27 -3.29 17.82 -7.38
CA ARG A 27 -4.27 18.89 -7.22
C ARG A 27 -5.40 18.48 -6.26
N ILE A 28 -5.94 17.28 -6.40
CA ILE A 28 -6.98 16.77 -5.50
C ILE A 28 -6.42 16.65 -4.07
N ALA A 29 -5.19 16.16 -3.89
CA ALA A 29 -4.57 16.10 -2.59
C ALA A 29 -4.47 17.49 -1.93
N SER A 30 -3.95 18.48 -2.65
CA SER A 30 -3.84 19.85 -2.14
C SER A 30 -5.18 20.51 -1.84
N MET A 31 -6.22 20.24 -2.66
CA MET A 31 -7.56 20.79 -2.44
C MET A 31 -8.23 20.25 -1.17
N VAL A 32 -7.96 19.01 -0.78
CA VAL A 32 -8.55 18.43 0.45
C VAL A 32 -7.94 19.04 1.70
N ASP A 33 -6.68 19.45 1.64
CA ASP A 33 -5.99 20.09 2.76
C ASP A 33 -6.25 21.62 2.82
N ASP A 34 -6.83 22.20 1.76
CA ASP A 34 -7.22 23.60 1.72
C ASP A 34 -8.63 23.81 2.31
N PRO A 35 -8.76 24.51 3.46
CA PRO A 35 -10.04 24.75 4.12
C PRO A 35 -11.02 25.61 3.27
N THR A 36 -10.55 26.26 2.20
CA THR A 36 -11.38 27.03 1.27
C THR A 36 -11.97 26.17 0.15
N SER A 37 -11.46 24.97 -0.05
CA SER A 37 -11.94 24.04 -1.07
C SER A 37 -13.22 23.35 -0.63
N SER A 38 -14.22 23.35 -1.50
CA SER A 38 -15.47 22.62 -1.25
C SER A 38 -15.40 21.16 -1.76
N ALA A 39 -16.12 20.26 -1.11
CA ALA A 39 -16.31 18.87 -1.57
C ALA A 39 -16.83 18.81 -3.03
N ALA A 40 -17.67 19.79 -3.43
CA ALA A 40 -18.16 19.90 -4.80
C ALA A 40 -17.05 20.28 -5.80
N ALA A 41 -16.10 21.14 -5.40
CA ALA A 41 -14.96 21.50 -6.25
C ALA A 41 -14.02 20.27 -6.44
N ILE A 42 -13.74 19.55 -5.37
CA ILE A 42 -12.94 18.32 -5.41
C ILE A 42 -13.62 17.27 -6.30
N GLY A 43 -14.94 17.09 -6.16
CA GLY A 43 -15.70 16.18 -7.01
C GLY A 43 -15.66 16.54 -8.49
N ARG A 44 -15.70 17.82 -8.85
CA ARG A 44 -15.54 18.28 -10.24
C ARG A 44 -14.14 17.98 -10.78
N GLU A 45 -13.10 18.20 -9.98
CA GLU A 45 -11.73 17.92 -10.37
C GLU A 45 -11.54 16.43 -10.69
N ILE A 46 -12.06 15.52 -9.86
CA ILE A 46 -12.03 14.07 -10.11
C ILE A 46 -12.78 13.74 -11.43
N CYS A 47 -13.93 14.36 -11.68
CA CYS A 47 -14.74 14.11 -12.87
C CYS A 47 -14.09 14.59 -14.19
N ASN A 48 -13.02 15.40 -14.14
CA ASN A 48 -12.26 15.80 -15.32
C ASN A 48 -11.49 14.63 -15.95
N ASP A 49 -11.19 13.56 -15.18
CA ASP A 49 -10.62 12.29 -15.70
C ASP A 49 -11.70 11.19 -15.64
N ALA A 50 -12.24 10.83 -16.80
CA ALA A 50 -13.29 9.81 -16.91
C ALA A 50 -12.80 8.42 -16.50
N ALA A 51 -11.53 8.07 -16.79
CA ALA A 51 -10.95 6.78 -16.43
C ALA A 51 -10.75 6.67 -14.91
N LEU A 52 -10.24 7.73 -14.29
CA LEU A 52 -10.11 7.84 -12.84
C LEU A 52 -11.48 7.75 -12.16
N THR A 53 -12.47 8.54 -12.65
CA THR A 53 -13.85 8.52 -12.15
C THR A 53 -14.43 7.11 -12.18
N ALA A 54 -14.33 6.43 -13.32
CA ALA A 54 -14.85 5.06 -13.47
C ALA A 54 -14.18 4.06 -12.53
N ARG A 55 -12.86 4.14 -12.33
CA ARG A 55 -12.13 3.28 -11.39
C ARG A 55 -12.50 3.59 -9.95
N LEU A 56 -12.52 4.88 -9.57
CA LEU A 56 -12.92 5.30 -8.23
C LEU A 56 -14.31 4.77 -7.86
N LEU A 57 -15.29 4.91 -8.75
CA LEU A 57 -16.65 4.43 -8.51
C LEU A 57 -16.71 2.91 -8.40
N ARG A 58 -15.94 2.17 -9.20
CA ARG A 58 -15.87 0.71 -9.08
C ARG A 58 -15.26 0.27 -7.75
N VAL A 59 -14.16 0.88 -7.33
CA VAL A 59 -13.51 0.59 -6.04
C VAL A 59 -14.43 0.96 -4.88
N ALA A 60 -15.06 2.14 -4.93
CA ALA A 60 -16.02 2.59 -3.90
C ALA A 60 -17.25 1.69 -3.77
N ASN A 61 -17.63 0.99 -4.82
CA ASN A 61 -18.74 0.02 -4.82
C ASN A 61 -18.31 -1.41 -4.53
N SER A 62 -17.04 -1.66 -4.27
CA SER A 62 -16.59 -3.00 -3.91
C SER A 62 -17.04 -3.41 -2.51
N PRO A 63 -17.11 -4.70 -2.20
CA PRO A 63 -17.46 -5.19 -0.86
C PRO A 63 -16.55 -4.63 0.24
N ALA A 64 -15.29 -4.32 -0.06
CA ALA A 64 -14.35 -3.73 0.90
C ALA A 64 -14.82 -2.38 1.49
N PHE A 65 -15.70 -1.67 0.79
CA PHE A 65 -16.30 -0.40 1.27
C PHE A 65 -17.78 -0.55 1.65
N GLY A 66 -18.33 -1.76 1.64
CA GLY A 66 -19.69 -2.08 2.11
C GLY A 66 -20.81 -1.40 1.30
N GLN A 67 -20.57 -1.06 0.02
CA GLN A 67 -21.46 -0.20 -0.77
C GLN A 67 -22.11 -0.89 -1.99
N ASP A 68 -22.36 -2.14 -1.98
CA ASP A 68 -23.09 -2.97 -2.98
C ASP A 68 -23.72 -2.21 -4.18
N GLY A 69 -22.88 -1.54 -4.99
CA GLY A 69 -23.31 -0.88 -6.22
C GLY A 69 -24.17 0.39 -6.07
N LYS A 70 -24.26 1.00 -4.88
CA LYS A 70 -25.13 2.14 -4.58
C LYS A 70 -24.53 3.52 -4.89
N ILE A 71 -23.23 3.57 -5.23
CA ILE A 71 -22.49 4.80 -5.51
C ILE A 71 -22.39 5.01 -7.02
N ALA A 72 -23.26 5.88 -7.56
CA ALA A 72 -23.32 6.16 -9.00
C ALA A 72 -22.56 7.44 -9.41
N THR A 73 -22.16 8.30 -8.45
CA THR A 73 -21.51 9.58 -8.73
C THR A 73 -20.39 9.86 -7.72
N VAL A 74 -19.39 10.65 -8.14
CA VAL A 74 -18.31 11.11 -7.25
C VAL A 74 -18.85 11.88 -6.06
N SER A 75 -19.88 12.73 -6.26
CA SER A 75 -20.51 13.45 -5.15
C SER A 75 -21.13 12.49 -4.12
N ARG A 76 -21.72 11.38 -4.58
CA ARG A 76 -22.25 10.35 -3.68
C ARG A 76 -21.12 9.60 -2.97
N ALA A 77 -20.01 9.30 -3.66
CA ALA A 77 -18.82 8.72 -3.04
C ALA A 77 -18.29 9.63 -1.92
N ILE A 78 -18.15 10.93 -2.16
CA ILE A 78 -17.73 11.91 -1.16
C ILE A 78 -18.69 11.95 0.04
N THR A 79 -20.00 11.87 -0.20
CA THR A 79 -21.01 11.90 0.88
C THR A 79 -20.93 10.65 1.75
N VAL A 80 -20.69 9.47 1.16
CA VAL A 80 -20.73 8.18 1.85
C VAL A 80 -19.41 7.85 2.49
N LEU A 81 -18.31 8.00 1.76
CA LEU A 81 -16.97 7.64 2.21
C LEU A 81 -16.24 8.79 2.92
N GLY A 82 -16.64 10.02 2.65
CA GLY A 82 -15.93 11.21 3.09
C GLY A 82 -14.89 11.68 2.07
N VAL A 83 -14.62 12.98 2.08
CA VAL A 83 -13.72 13.63 1.10
C VAL A 83 -12.28 13.12 1.22
N ARG A 84 -11.79 12.87 2.44
CA ARG A 84 -10.44 12.37 2.67
C ARG A 84 -10.24 10.98 2.09
N GLN A 85 -11.16 10.07 2.33
CA GLN A 85 -11.08 8.71 1.81
C GLN A 85 -11.18 8.68 0.28
N VAL A 86 -12.00 9.54 -0.32
CA VAL A 86 -12.07 9.68 -1.79
C VAL A 86 -10.76 10.24 -2.35
N ARG A 87 -10.13 11.23 -1.70
CA ARG A 87 -8.78 11.70 -2.06
C ARG A 87 -7.78 10.55 -2.05
N ASP A 88 -7.71 9.83 -0.93
CA ASP A 88 -6.72 8.79 -0.72
C ASP A 88 -6.90 7.66 -1.75
N LEU A 89 -8.13 7.23 -2.01
CA LEU A 89 -8.43 6.29 -3.09
C LEU A 89 -7.98 6.80 -4.47
N THR A 90 -8.19 8.09 -4.73
CA THR A 90 -7.73 8.72 -5.97
C THR A 90 -6.22 8.65 -6.11
N VAL A 91 -5.48 8.97 -5.04
CA VAL A 91 -4.02 8.86 -4.99
C VAL A 91 -3.57 7.42 -5.20
N GLY A 92 -4.16 6.45 -4.49
CA GLY A 92 -3.80 5.04 -4.61
C GLY A 92 -4.03 4.49 -6.03
N ILE A 93 -5.20 4.75 -6.62
CA ILE A 93 -5.53 4.35 -8.00
C ILE A 93 -4.55 4.98 -9.00
N THR A 94 -4.16 6.22 -8.76
CA THR A 94 -3.25 6.95 -9.64
C THR A 94 -1.82 6.43 -9.51
N ALA A 95 -1.37 6.12 -8.29
CA ALA A 95 -0.06 5.54 -8.05
C ALA A 95 0.11 4.20 -8.82
N ILE A 96 -0.88 3.31 -8.78
CA ILE A 96 -0.85 2.06 -9.56
C ILE A 96 -0.61 2.35 -11.04
N ARG A 97 -1.34 3.31 -11.62
CA ARG A 97 -1.19 3.68 -13.04
C ARG A 97 0.17 4.28 -13.37
N THR A 98 0.75 5.01 -12.43
CA THR A 98 2.05 5.67 -12.61
C THR A 98 3.18 4.66 -12.74
N PHE A 99 3.10 3.54 -12.02
CA PHE A 99 4.07 2.46 -12.11
C PHE A 99 3.71 1.39 -13.16
N ASP A 100 2.54 1.49 -13.79
CA ASP A 100 2.12 0.55 -14.83
C ASP A 100 3.04 0.68 -16.06
N GLY A 101 3.52 -0.46 -16.56
CA GLY A 101 4.44 -0.50 -17.70
C GLY A 101 5.91 -0.21 -17.40
N ILE A 102 6.30 0.04 -16.15
CA ILE A 102 7.70 0.15 -15.78
C ILE A 102 8.32 -1.24 -15.78
N ALA A 103 9.29 -1.46 -16.69
CA ALA A 103 10.00 -2.73 -16.78
C ALA A 103 10.82 -2.97 -15.51
N ASN A 104 10.64 -4.13 -14.92
CA ASN A 104 11.34 -4.57 -13.73
C ASN A 104 11.63 -6.07 -13.87
N GLU A 105 12.90 -6.44 -13.67
CA GLU A 105 13.35 -7.83 -13.81
C GLU A 105 13.31 -8.61 -12.49
N LEU A 106 13.06 -7.94 -11.36
CA LEU A 106 13.14 -8.56 -10.03
C LEU A 106 11.79 -9.11 -9.57
N VAL A 107 10.71 -8.37 -9.80
CA VAL A 107 9.35 -8.78 -9.44
C VAL A 107 8.38 -8.44 -10.58
N THR A 108 7.32 -9.19 -10.72
CA THR A 108 6.25 -8.80 -11.66
C THR A 108 5.39 -7.70 -11.03
N MET A 109 4.95 -6.73 -11.84
CA MET A 109 4.03 -5.69 -11.36
C MET A 109 2.72 -6.30 -10.84
N GLU A 110 2.30 -7.44 -11.41
CA GLU A 110 1.13 -8.18 -10.95
C GLU A 110 1.32 -8.70 -9.52
N SER A 111 2.45 -9.37 -9.21
CA SER A 111 2.71 -9.89 -7.87
C SER A 111 2.88 -8.76 -6.86
N PHE A 112 3.58 -7.68 -7.21
CA PHE A 112 3.74 -6.51 -6.35
C PHE A 112 2.39 -5.89 -5.97
N TRP A 113 1.54 -5.57 -6.96
CA TRP A 113 0.25 -4.95 -6.67
C TRP A 113 -0.73 -5.92 -6.02
N ARG A 114 -0.59 -7.23 -6.27
CA ARG A 114 -1.38 -8.25 -5.58
C ARG A 114 -1.10 -8.22 -4.08
N GLN A 115 0.17 -8.24 -3.65
CA GLN A 115 0.56 -8.12 -2.25
C GLN A 115 0.06 -6.79 -1.64
N SER A 116 0.26 -5.68 -2.34
CA SER A 116 -0.21 -4.36 -1.91
C SER A 116 -1.73 -4.31 -1.72
N VAL A 117 -2.51 -4.93 -2.61
CA VAL A 117 -3.98 -4.99 -2.51
C VAL A 117 -4.40 -5.88 -1.35
N LEU A 118 -3.76 -7.03 -1.13
CA LEU A 118 -4.01 -7.88 0.04
C LEU A 118 -3.75 -7.12 1.34
N CYS A 119 -2.62 -6.40 1.43
CA CYS A 119 -2.31 -5.55 2.59
C CYS A 119 -3.37 -4.44 2.77
N ALA A 120 -3.79 -3.78 1.70
CA ALA A 120 -4.85 -2.77 1.74
C ALA A 120 -6.17 -3.30 2.29
N LEU A 121 -6.60 -4.47 1.84
CA LEU A 121 -7.82 -5.13 2.30
C LEU A 121 -7.70 -5.57 3.76
N ALA A 122 -6.59 -6.20 4.13
CA ALA A 122 -6.29 -6.60 5.49
C ALA A 122 -6.32 -5.40 6.44
N ALA A 123 -5.69 -4.28 6.05
CA ALA A 123 -5.69 -3.04 6.83
C ALA A 123 -7.12 -2.50 7.04
N GLY A 124 -7.97 -2.56 6.02
CA GLY A 124 -9.39 -2.23 6.13
C GLY A 124 -10.15 -3.13 7.10
N HIS A 125 -9.95 -4.44 7.01
CA HIS A 125 -10.59 -5.41 7.90
C HIS A 125 -10.11 -5.28 9.35
N ILE A 126 -8.82 -5.04 9.58
CA ILE A 126 -8.25 -4.78 10.91
C ILE A 126 -8.87 -3.51 11.50
N ALA A 127 -8.89 -2.42 10.74
CA ALA A 127 -9.45 -1.15 11.20
C ALA A 127 -10.94 -1.24 11.54
N ALA A 128 -11.72 -2.00 10.77
CA ALA A 128 -13.15 -2.23 11.02
C ALA A 128 -13.43 -2.98 12.33
N ARG A 129 -12.48 -3.81 12.81
CA ARG A 129 -12.59 -4.54 14.09
C ARG A 129 -12.29 -3.68 15.31
N ARG A 130 -11.70 -2.50 15.11
CA ARG A 130 -11.35 -1.58 16.19
C ARG A 130 -12.52 -0.69 16.56
N GLN A 131 -12.87 -0.67 17.84
CA GLN A 131 -13.85 0.27 18.39
C GLN A 131 -13.23 1.67 18.48
N GLY A 132 -13.89 2.66 17.88
CA GLY A 132 -13.50 4.07 17.99
C GLY A 132 -12.37 4.54 17.06
N GLY A 133 -12.04 3.77 16.02
CA GLY A 133 -11.05 4.20 15.01
C GLY A 133 -11.55 5.42 14.22
N ARG A 134 -10.76 6.50 14.16
CA ARG A 134 -10.94 7.54 13.14
C ARG A 134 -10.62 6.90 11.79
N ASN A 135 -11.53 7.10 10.82
CA ASN A 135 -11.40 6.61 9.44
C ASN A 135 -10.29 7.35 8.67
N GLU A 136 -9.05 7.12 9.03
CA GLU A 136 -7.94 7.57 8.21
C GLU A 136 -7.51 6.37 7.36
N SER A 137 -7.88 6.39 6.12
CA SER A 137 -7.67 5.49 4.98
C SER A 137 -6.66 4.34 5.16
N PRO A 138 -6.92 3.34 6.01
CA PRO A 138 -5.99 2.22 6.19
C PRO A 138 -5.79 1.46 4.89
N PHE A 139 -6.80 1.43 4.03
CA PHE A 139 -6.72 0.81 2.71
C PHE A 139 -5.60 1.40 1.84
N VAL A 140 -5.51 2.73 1.76
CA VAL A 140 -4.48 3.37 0.91
C VAL A 140 -3.11 3.30 1.55
N ALA A 141 -3.03 3.36 2.87
CA ALA A 141 -1.77 3.13 3.57
C ALA A 141 -1.22 1.71 3.28
N GLY A 142 -2.08 0.68 3.36
CA GLY A 142 -1.70 -0.69 2.98
C GLY A 142 -1.37 -0.84 1.49
N LEU A 143 -2.05 -0.08 0.60
CA LEU A 143 -1.78 -0.13 -0.84
C LEU A 143 -0.41 0.46 -1.19
N LEU A 144 0.09 1.43 -0.43
CA LEU A 144 1.31 2.18 -0.74
C LEU A 144 2.49 1.86 0.20
N HIS A 145 2.33 0.98 1.19
CA HIS A 145 3.35 0.75 2.21
C HIS A 145 4.72 0.40 1.64
N ASP A 146 4.75 -0.39 0.57
CA ASP A 146 5.95 -0.89 -0.10
C ASP A 146 6.37 -0.10 -1.35
N ILE A 147 5.77 1.07 -1.59
CA ILE A 147 6.03 1.84 -2.83
C ILE A 147 7.52 2.16 -3.04
N GLY A 148 8.30 2.22 -1.96
CA GLY A 148 9.75 2.41 -2.02
C GLY A 148 10.50 1.26 -2.67
N GLN A 149 10.00 0.02 -2.60
CA GLN A 149 10.59 -1.13 -3.30
C GLN A 149 10.59 -0.90 -4.81
N LEU A 150 9.49 -0.35 -5.39
CA LEU A 150 9.44 -0.06 -6.82
C LEU A 150 10.49 0.98 -7.24
N VAL A 151 10.78 1.94 -6.37
CA VAL A 151 11.87 2.89 -6.60
C VAL A 151 13.21 2.18 -6.59
N LEU A 152 13.47 1.33 -5.59
CA LEU A 152 14.72 0.56 -5.49
C LEU A 152 14.92 -0.37 -6.68
N PHE A 153 13.90 -1.14 -7.05
CA PHE A 153 13.95 -2.08 -8.18
C PHE A 153 14.23 -1.38 -9.51
N ASN A 154 13.78 -0.13 -9.66
CA ASN A 154 13.96 0.63 -10.88
C ASN A 154 15.28 1.42 -10.91
N ARG A 155 15.66 2.06 -9.79
CA ARG A 155 16.80 3.00 -9.75
C ARG A 155 18.11 2.35 -9.34
N ALA A 156 18.05 1.31 -8.50
CA ALA A 156 19.21 0.61 -7.99
C ALA A 156 19.03 -0.92 -8.09
N PRO A 157 18.70 -1.48 -9.29
CA PRO A 157 18.29 -2.87 -9.46
C PRO A 157 19.34 -3.88 -8.97
N GLU A 158 20.64 -3.60 -9.13
CA GLU A 158 21.68 -4.51 -8.69
C GLU A 158 21.79 -4.61 -7.16
N LEU A 159 21.65 -3.49 -6.44
CA LEU A 159 21.65 -3.47 -4.99
C LEU A 159 20.35 -4.09 -4.45
N ALA A 160 19.21 -3.79 -5.05
CA ALA A 160 17.93 -4.40 -4.70
C ALA A 160 17.96 -5.91 -4.93
N ARG A 161 18.55 -6.39 -6.03
CA ARG A 161 18.78 -7.82 -6.31
C ARG A 161 19.65 -8.46 -5.24
N GLN A 162 20.75 -7.82 -4.85
CA GLN A 162 21.63 -8.32 -3.80
C GLN A 162 20.89 -8.48 -2.47
N ALA A 163 20.12 -7.46 -2.05
CA ALA A 163 19.32 -7.51 -0.84
C ALA A 163 18.25 -8.63 -0.89
N LEU A 164 17.56 -8.76 -2.04
CA LEU A 164 16.55 -9.80 -2.25
C LEU A 164 17.16 -11.21 -2.17
N LEU A 165 18.27 -11.46 -2.86
CA LEU A 165 18.95 -12.75 -2.78
C LEU A 165 19.43 -13.05 -1.36
N MET A 166 19.92 -12.05 -0.66
CA MET A 166 20.33 -12.18 0.74
C MET A 166 19.14 -12.58 1.63
N SER A 167 17.95 -11.97 1.46
CA SER A 167 16.78 -12.32 2.25
C SER A 167 16.26 -13.74 1.98
N ILE A 168 16.42 -14.25 0.75
CA ILE A 168 15.98 -15.60 0.37
C ILE A 168 16.94 -16.69 0.88
N TYR A 169 18.24 -16.42 0.87
CA TYR A 169 19.26 -17.44 1.17
C TYR A 169 19.84 -17.36 2.58
N ALA A 170 19.46 -16.38 3.38
CA ALA A 170 19.90 -16.29 4.76
C ALA A 170 19.24 -17.36 5.64
N ALA A 171 20.03 -18.02 6.47
CA ALA A 171 19.56 -19.13 7.32
C ALA A 171 18.60 -18.69 8.44
N ASP A 172 18.63 -17.43 8.82
CA ASP A 172 17.81 -16.80 9.87
C ASP A 172 16.61 -16.02 9.33
N GLU A 173 16.34 -16.09 8.02
CA GLU A 173 15.21 -15.45 7.34
C GLU A 173 15.04 -13.97 7.74
N PRO A 174 16.07 -13.13 7.62
CA PRO A 174 15.93 -11.71 7.91
C PRO A 174 14.95 -11.10 6.92
N GLY A 175 14.04 -10.27 7.39
CA GLY A 175 13.12 -9.54 6.50
C GLY A 175 13.91 -8.71 5.46
N LEU A 176 13.35 -8.56 4.24
CA LEU A 176 13.99 -7.86 3.13
C LEU A 176 14.53 -6.48 3.53
N TYR A 177 13.79 -5.71 4.33
CA TYR A 177 14.21 -4.38 4.79
C TYR A 177 15.55 -4.39 5.56
N ARG A 178 15.86 -5.48 6.30
CA ARG A 178 17.15 -5.61 7.01
C ARG A 178 18.28 -5.88 6.05
N CYS A 179 18.04 -6.71 5.06
CA CYS A 179 19.00 -6.97 3.99
C CYS A 179 19.28 -5.71 3.16
N GLU A 180 18.25 -4.91 2.89
CA GLU A 180 18.39 -3.61 2.23
C GLU A 180 19.30 -2.66 3.04
N ARG A 181 19.06 -2.56 4.36
CA ARG A 181 19.93 -1.76 5.26
C ARG A 181 21.37 -2.25 5.28
N GLU A 182 21.58 -3.56 5.23
CA GLU A 182 22.94 -4.11 5.19
C GLU A 182 23.65 -3.82 3.86
N VAL A 183 22.92 -3.88 2.74
CA VAL A 183 23.47 -3.66 1.40
C VAL A 183 23.63 -2.18 1.07
N MET A 184 22.66 -1.34 1.46
CA MET A 184 22.56 0.06 1.00
C MET A 184 22.68 1.09 2.14
N GLY A 185 22.57 0.68 3.40
CA GLY A 185 22.52 1.57 4.56
C GLY A 185 21.14 2.15 4.86
N PHE A 186 20.13 1.84 4.05
CA PHE A 186 18.73 2.25 4.21
C PHE A 186 17.80 1.20 3.61
N ASP A 187 16.50 1.30 3.89
CA ASP A 187 15.48 0.38 3.38
C ASP A 187 14.44 1.09 2.51
N HIS A 188 13.53 0.28 1.92
CA HIS A 188 12.45 0.77 1.08
C HIS A 188 11.45 1.66 1.84
N GLY A 189 11.26 1.50 3.15
CA GLY A 189 10.40 2.37 3.97
C GLY A 189 10.92 3.80 3.98
N ILE A 190 12.26 3.98 4.09
CA ILE A 190 12.91 5.29 4.04
C ILE A 190 12.81 5.90 2.63
N VAL A 191 13.02 5.11 1.59
CA VAL A 191 12.86 5.58 0.19
C VAL A 191 11.41 5.94 -0.11
N GLY A 192 10.48 5.09 0.32
CA GLY A 192 9.04 5.29 0.14
C GLY A 192 8.54 6.56 0.82
N VAL A 193 8.99 6.86 2.05
CA VAL A 193 8.58 8.12 2.71
C VAL A 193 9.13 9.35 1.99
N ARG A 194 10.32 9.31 1.38
CA ARG A 194 10.82 10.42 0.55
C ARG A 194 9.94 10.65 -0.67
N LEU A 195 9.52 9.57 -1.32
CA LEU A 195 8.56 9.66 -2.44
C LEU A 195 7.21 10.22 -1.98
N ALA A 196 6.67 9.71 -0.86
CA ALA A 196 5.43 10.18 -0.28
C ALA A 196 5.47 11.68 0.09
N GLN A 197 6.61 12.17 0.61
CA GLN A 197 6.85 13.58 0.88
C GLN A 197 6.87 14.40 -0.42
N LYS A 198 7.55 13.93 -1.46
CA LYS A 198 7.58 14.58 -2.78
C LYS A 198 6.18 14.67 -3.40
N TRP A 199 5.35 13.67 -3.18
CA TRP A 199 3.96 13.64 -3.60
C TRP A 199 3.00 14.42 -2.69
N GLY A 200 3.49 15.03 -1.60
CA GLY A 200 2.67 15.78 -0.65
C GLY A 200 1.61 14.92 0.06
N LEU A 201 1.89 13.61 0.26
CA LEU A 201 0.94 12.73 0.93
C LEU A 201 0.78 13.11 2.41
N PRO A 202 -0.39 12.82 3.02
CA PRO A 202 -0.63 13.07 4.44
C PRO A 202 0.40 12.39 5.35
N ARG A 203 0.69 13.00 6.50
CA ARG A 203 1.66 12.49 7.48
C ARG A 203 1.37 11.07 7.93
N VAL A 204 0.08 10.70 8.08
CA VAL A 204 -0.31 9.33 8.42
C VAL A 204 0.17 8.30 7.39
N LEU A 205 0.06 8.61 6.09
CA LEU A 205 0.55 7.72 5.04
C LEU A 205 2.08 7.68 5.04
N GLN A 206 2.73 8.83 5.27
CA GLN A 206 4.19 8.91 5.37
C GLN A 206 4.73 8.04 6.51
N GLU A 207 4.13 8.08 7.72
CA GLU A 207 4.55 7.23 8.84
C GLU A 207 4.23 5.75 8.60
N CYS A 208 3.09 5.43 8.02
CA CYS A 208 2.76 4.05 7.66
C CYS A 208 3.79 3.47 6.68
N ILE A 209 4.16 4.20 5.63
CA ILE A 209 5.17 3.79 4.67
C ILE A 209 6.54 3.64 5.35
N GLN A 210 6.92 4.58 6.20
CA GLN A 210 8.24 4.60 6.81
C GLN A 210 8.46 3.50 7.85
N PHE A 211 7.46 3.24 8.69
CA PHE A 211 7.64 2.47 9.91
C PHE A 211 6.85 1.16 9.97
N HIS A 212 6.26 0.70 8.85
CA HIS A 212 5.46 -0.53 8.86
C HIS A 212 6.25 -1.77 9.30
N HIS A 213 7.54 -1.85 9.08
CA HIS A 213 8.39 -2.93 9.61
C HIS A 213 8.79 -2.74 11.08
N GLU A 214 8.87 -1.50 11.55
CA GLU A 214 9.29 -1.14 12.91
C GLU A 214 8.25 -0.23 13.58
N PRO A 215 7.04 -0.72 13.88
CA PRO A 215 5.94 0.11 14.36
C PRO A 215 6.20 0.79 15.71
N SER A 216 7.22 0.37 16.47
CA SER A 216 7.65 1.04 17.69
C SER A 216 8.30 2.42 17.46
N GLU A 217 8.74 2.70 16.23
CA GLU A 217 9.36 3.97 15.87
C GLU A 217 8.35 5.06 15.47
N ALA A 218 7.08 4.67 15.25
CA ALA A 218 6.01 5.61 14.92
C ALA A 218 5.71 6.56 16.09
N LYS A 219 5.56 7.86 15.79
CA LYS A 219 5.41 8.92 16.82
C LYS A 219 4.03 9.54 16.83
N GLU A 220 3.49 9.86 15.68
CA GLU A 220 2.22 10.57 15.53
C GLU A 220 1.04 9.61 15.30
N TYR A 221 1.28 8.49 14.57
CA TYR A 221 0.25 7.54 14.14
C TYR A 221 0.59 6.08 14.49
N PRO A 222 0.95 5.77 15.77
CA PRO A 222 1.42 4.43 16.15
C PRO A 222 0.39 3.31 15.93
N ILE A 223 -0.89 3.65 15.97
CA ILE A 223 -1.98 2.70 15.76
C ILE A 223 -2.16 2.37 14.29
N GLU A 224 -2.09 3.39 13.44
CA GLU A 224 -2.19 3.24 11.99
C GLU A 224 -1.00 2.45 11.46
N VAL A 225 0.21 2.77 11.91
CA VAL A 225 1.43 2.02 11.59
C VAL A 225 1.35 0.58 12.08
N ALA A 226 0.89 0.35 13.31
CA ALA A 226 0.66 -1.02 13.82
C ALA A 226 -0.38 -1.78 12.99
N THR A 227 -1.40 -1.08 12.47
CA THR A 227 -2.40 -1.65 11.58
C THR A 227 -1.78 -2.13 10.27
N ILE A 228 -0.91 -1.31 9.66
CA ILE A 228 -0.24 -1.69 8.40
C ILE A 228 0.77 -2.81 8.64
N HIS A 229 1.56 -2.75 9.72
CA HIS A 229 2.46 -3.84 10.11
C HIS A 229 1.75 -5.20 10.22
N MET A 230 0.60 -5.23 10.89
CA MET A 230 -0.21 -6.44 11.01
C MET A 230 -0.84 -6.84 9.68
N ALA A 231 -1.29 -5.86 8.90
CA ALA A 231 -1.90 -6.08 7.60
C ALA A 231 -0.95 -6.71 6.59
N ASP A 232 0.32 -6.32 6.62
CA ASP A 232 1.37 -6.91 5.79
C ASP A 232 1.56 -8.40 6.12
N THR A 233 1.66 -8.78 7.40
CA THR A 233 1.68 -10.20 7.81
C THR A 233 0.42 -10.96 7.34
N VAL A 234 -0.77 -10.35 7.51
CA VAL A 234 -2.04 -10.95 7.05
C VAL A 234 -2.05 -11.12 5.53
N ALA A 235 -1.49 -10.18 4.79
CA ALA A 235 -1.40 -10.26 3.33
C ALA A 235 -0.53 -11.45 2.87
N VAL A 236 0.62 -11.66 3.51
CA VAL A 236 1.47 -12.83 3.25
C VAL A 236 0.71 -14.11 3.54
N LEU A 237 0.04 -14.21 4.69
CA LEU A 237 -0.75 -15.39 5.07
C LEU A 237 -1.90 -15.64 4.08
N ALA A 238 -2.57 -14.60 3.65
CA ALA A 238 -3.63 -14.68 2.65
C ALA A 238 -3.11 -15.18 1.29
N GLU A 239 -1.93 -14.74 0.89
CA GLU A 239 -1.29 -15.16 -0.37
C GLU A 239 -0.90 -16.64 -0.35
N ILE A 240 -0.33 -17.13 0.75
CA ILE A 240 0.08 -18.54 0.87
C ILE A 240 -1.07 -19.48 1.27
N GLY A 241 -2.26 -18.94 1.58
CA GLY A 241 -3.43 -19.72 1.99
C GLY A 241 -3.35 -20.30 3.41
N SER A 242 -2.54 -19.71 4.31
CA SER A 242 -2.42 -20.13 5.70
C SER A 242 -3.14 -19.18 6.64
N THR A 243 -3.70 -19.72 7.71
CA THR A 243 -4.24 -18.96 8.85
C THR A 243 -3.39 -19.08 10.10
N ASP A 244 -2.26 -19.80 10.04
CA ASP A 244 -1.33 -19.91 11.14
C ASP A 244 -0.33 -18.75 11.11
N LEU A 245 -0.33 -17.92 12.15
CA LEU A 245 0.55 -16.75 12.22
C LEU A 245 2.05 -17.11 12.22
N ARG A 246 2.40 -18.37 12.49
CA ARG A 246 3.79 -18.86 12.43
C ARG A 246 4.31 -19.02 11.02
N ASP A 247 3.42 -19.10 10.04
CA ASP A 247 3.78 -19.22 8.62
C ASP A 247 4.04 -17.85 7.96
N GLY A 248 3.78 -16.75 8.68
CA GLY A 248 3.98 -15.38 8.19
C GLY A 248 5.12 -14.65 8.89
N PRO A 249 5.42 -13.42 8.44
CA PRO A 249 6.39 -12.56 9.09
C PRO A 249 6.07 -12.34 10.57
N ALA A 250 7.12 -12.18 11.39
CA ALA A 250 6.97 -11.97 12.82
C ALA A 250 6.24 -10.66 13.14
N ILE A 251 5.15 -10.75 13.89
CA ILE A 251 4.38 -9.57 14.31
C ILE A 251 5.01 -8.93 15.55
N SER A 252 5.21 -7.62 15.51
CA SER A 252 5.72 -6.86 16.65
C SER A 252 4.81 -7.01 17.87
N PRO A 253 5.37 -7.32 19.06
CA PRO A 253 4.61 -7.34 20.30
C PRO A 253 3.90 -6.02 20.62
N MET A 254 4.43 -4.89 20.12
CA MET A 254 3.78 -3.58 20.26
C MET A 254 2.49 -3.56 19.44
N ALA A 255 2.52 -4.01 18.16
CA ALA A 255 1.34 -4.04 17.31
C ALA A 255 0.23 -4.94 17.90
N LEU A 256 0.58 -6.14 18.38
CA LEU A 256 -0.37 -7.03 19.05
C LEU A 256 -1.05 -6.36 20.25
N ARG A 257 -0.27 -5.69 21.11
CA ARG A 257 -0.82 -4.96 22.27
C ARG A 257 -1.68 -3.76 21.88
N ALA A 258 -1.25 -3.02 20.84
CA ALA A 258 -1.95 -1.82 20.40
C ALA A 258 -3.31 -2.12 19.76
N LEU A 259 -3.37 -3.18 18.95
CA LEU A 259 -4.58 -3.53 18.21
C LEU A 259 -5.53 -4.44 19.00
N LYS A 260 -5.02 -5.16 20.02
CA LYS A 260 -5.79 -6.08 20.88
C LYS A 260 -6.59 -7.12 20.09
N LEU A 261 -6.03 -7.62 18.99
CA LEU A 261 -6.61 -8.68 18.19
C LEU A 261 -6.05 -10.03 18.66
N ASP A 262 -6.91 -11.00 18.81
CA ASP A 262 -6.51 -12.37 19.11
C ASP A 262 -6.27 -13.19 17.82
N HIS A 263 -5.67 -14.37 17.99
CA HIS A 263 -5.33 -15.24 16.87
C HIS A 263 -6.55 -15.67 16.06
N ALA A 264 -7.71 -15.91 16.72
CA ALA A 264 -8.93 -16.31 16.03
C ALA A 264 -9.45 -15.19 15.12
N THR A 265 -9.48 -13.96 15.64
CA THR A 265 -9.84 -12.77 14.87
C THR A 265 -8.91 -12.54 13.68
N LEU A 266 -7.59 -12.74 13.87
CA LEU A 266 -6.62 -12.59 12.77
C LEU A 266 -6.82 -13.67 11.69
N ALA A 267 -7.08 -14.93 12.09
CA ALA A 267 -7.39 -15.99 11.14
C ALA A 267 -8.66 -15.68 10.32
N GLU A 268 -9.70 -15.13 10.94
CA GLU A 268 -10.89 -14.67 10.23
C GLU A 268 -10.57 -13.52 9.24
N ILE A 269 -9.70 -12.58 9.64
CA ILE A 269 -9.29 -11.48 8.77
C ILE A 269 -8.52 -12.00 7.56
N VAL A 270 -7.65 -13.01 7.72
CA VAL A 270 -6.96 -13.65 6.59
C VAL A 270 -7.97 -14.18 5.57
N LEU A 271 -8.97 -14.97 6.02
CA LEU A 271 -10.00 -15.53 5.13
C LEU A 271 -10.83 -14.44 4.44
N GLN A 272 -11.23 -13.39 5.17
CA GLN A 272 -11.95 -12.25 4.59
C GLN A 272 -11.10 -11.47 3.57
N THR A 273 -9.80 -11.38 3.81
CA THR A 273 -8.87 -10.72 2.89
C THR A 273 -8.78 -11.50 1.58
N GLN A 274 -8.66 -12.83 1.63
CA GLN A 274 -8.66 -13.70 0.45
C GLN A 274 -9.94 -13.54 -0.37
N GLU A 275 -11.10 -13.62 0.29
CA GLU A 275 -12.40 -13.49 -0.38
C GLU A 275 -12.56 -12.12 -1.05
N SER A 276 -12.16 -11.04 -0.35
CA SER A 276 -12.26 -9.68 -0.88
C SER A 276 -11.30 -9.41 -2.04
N ALA A 277 -10.15 -10.09 -2.08
CA ALA A 277 -9.12 -9.88 -3.09
C ALA A 277 -9.58 -10.29 -4.49
N GLU A 278 -10.40 -11.35 -4.61
CA GLU A 278 -10.93 -11.82 -5.89
C GLU A 278 -11.67 -10.73 -6.67
N GLY A 279 -12.44 -9.90 -5.95
CA GLY A 279 -13.17 -8.80 -6.56
C GLY A 279 -12.37 -7.52 -6.75
N MET A 280 -11.35 -7.27 -5.90
CA MET A 280 -10.64 -5.99 -5.86
C MET A 280 -9.47 -5.92 -6.86
N LEU A 281 -8.70 -6.98 -7.00
CA LEU A 281 -7.51 -7.02 -7.86
C LEU A 281 -7.78 -6.56 -9.30
N PRO A 282 -8.78 -7.11 -10.01
CA PRO A 282 -9.07 -6.67 -11.39
C PRO A 282 -9.52 -5.21 -11.47
N LEU A 283 -10.16 -4.68 -10.42
CA LEU A 283 -10.62 -3.30 -10.39
C LEU A 283 -9.46 -2.30 -10.31
N LEU A 284 -8.41 -2.66 -9.58
CA LEU A 284 -7.25 -1.80 -9.34
C LEU A 284 -6.18 -1.97 -10.43
N THR A 285 -5.82 -3.21 -10.76
CA THR A 285 -4.72 -3.49 -11.70
C THR A 285 -5.17 -3.55 -13.16
N GLY A 286 -6.46 -3.79 -13.42
CA GLY A 286 -6.98 -4.00 -14.77
C GLY A 286 -6.61 -5.37 -15.37
N ALA A 287 -5.91 -6.22 -14.64
CA ALA A 287 -5.56 -7.57 -15.07
C ALA A 287 -6.78 -8.50 -14.98
N PRO A 288 -7.00 -9.41 -15.93
CA PRO A 288 -7.99 -10.47 -15.78
C PRO A 288 -7.58 -11.40 -14.63
N MET A 289 -8.55 -11.87 -13.84
CA MET A 289 -8.33 -12.84 -12.77
C MET A 289 -7.62 -14.09 -13.32
N ALA A 290 -6.34 -14.26 -13.01
CA ALA A 290 -5.73 -15.58 -13.08
C ALA A 290 -6.20 -16.34 -11.82
N VAL A 291 -6.92 -17.44 -12.01
CA VAL A 291 -7.18 -18.42 -10.95
C VAL A 291 -5.81 -18.86 -10.43
N PRO A 292 -5.51 -18.76 -9.13
CA PRO A 292 -4.24 -19.25 -8.64
C PRO A 292 -4.13 -20.73 -8.96
N ALA A 293 -3.25 -21.09 -9.88
CA ALA A 293 -2.75 -22.43 -9.92
C ALA A 293 -2.06 -22.64 -8.58
N LEU A 294 -2.49 -23.65 -7.83
CA LEU A 294 -1.73 -24.23 -6.73
C LEU A 294 -0.37 -24.68 -7.28
N ALA A 295 0.57 -23.79 -7.37
CA ALA A 295 1.90 -24.04 -7.90
C ALA A 295 2.90 -23.14 -7.20
N ALA A 296 3.73 -23.81 -6.46
CA ALA A 296 5.07 -23.40 -6.04
C ALA A 296 5.12 -21.96 -5.47
N VAL A 297 5.03 -21.89 -4.16
CA VAL A 297 5.65 -20.84 -3.36
C VAL A 297 7.11 -20.72 -3.84
N GLN A 298 7.34 -19.88 -4.85
CA GLN A 298 8.61 -19.21 -4.99
C GLN A 298 8.52 -18.01 -4.06
N VAL A 299 9.04 -18.23 -2.89
CA VAL A 299 9.28 -17.24 -1.85
C VAL A 299 9.94 -16.04 -2.49
N LEU A 300 9.23 -14.94 -2.55
CA LEU A 300 9.79 -13.62 -2.69
C LEU A 300 9.93 -12.98 -1.32
#